data_c385c5ea68cd3692345aab5cb1df2f99
#
_entry.id   c385c5ea68cd3692345aab5cb1df2f99
#
_cell.length_a   1.000
_cell.length_b   1.000
_cell.length_c   1.000
_cell.angle_alpha   90.00
_cell.angle_beta   90.00
_cell.angle_gamma   90.00
#
_symmetry.space_group_name_H-M   'P 1'
#
loop_
_entity.id
_entity.type
_entity.pdbx_description
1 polymer ?
#
loop_
_entity_poly.entity_id
_entity_poly.type
_entity_poly.pdbx_seq_one_letter_code
_entity_poly.pdbx_strand_id
1 'polypeptide(L)'
;MTIKTLCSDMLLLAVFMLMGFFIREYIKPLQKLFLPASLIGGLLILLLGQQVLGVVTVPDSYSGIPNVLIDIVMASLVFGVSFNRDKIFSYLDYVCVPMTAYGLQMCLGTGLGYLLSQIWPGLPKGWGIMGVFSFHGGHGTAGAAAATFEELGVEGNMAVGMVLSTFGLIMAMMVGMVLVNYGVRKGWATYVKEPKAQPSWFYGGTLPEENRKPTGHTVTTGISINHLALQTCWLLCALFVGRQLFSFIGNFWSESLTKQHK
;
A
#
# COMPACT_ATOMS: atom_id res chain seq x y z
N MET A 1 19.62 9.20 12.61
CA MET A 1 19.72 7.91 11.90
C MET A 1 20.85 7.98 10.89
N THR A 2 21.83 7.05 10.93
CA THR A 2 22.98 7.05 10.01
C THR A 2 22.63 6.19 8.80
N ILE A 3 23.15 6.53 7.60
CA ILE A 3 22.94 5.72 6.38
C ILE A 3 23.35 4.25 6.60
N LYS A 4 24.44 4.02 7.35
CA LYS A 4 24.92 2.68 7.67
C LYS A 4 23.88 1.88 8.50
N THR A 5 23.24 2.52 9.46
CA THR A 5 22.17 1.90 10.27
C THR A 5 20.97 1.53 9.39
N LEU A 6 20.54 2.46 8.52
CA LEU A 6 19.44 2.20 7.57
C LEU A 6 19.75 1.01 6.65
N CYS A 7 20.97 0.95 6.10
CA CYS A 7 21.38 -0.20 5.28
C CYS A 7 21.30 -1.52 6.05
N SER A 8 21.76 -1.53 7.30
CA SER A 8 21.71 -2.72 8.16
C SER A 8 20.28 -3.18 8.43
N ASP A 9 19.38 -2.23 8.69
CA ASP A 9 17.97 -2.49 8.93
C ASP A 9 17.29 -3.04 7.66
N MET A 10 17.64 -2.50 6.49
CA MET A 10 17.15 -3.00 5.20
C MET A 10 17.63 -4.44 4.90
N LEU A 11 18.85 -4.82 5.35
CA LEU A 11 19.32 -6.20 5.20
C LEU A 11 18.45 -7.18 6.01
N LEU A 12 18.10 -6.83 7.23
CA LEU A 12 17.20 -7.65 8.06
C LEU A 12 15.83 -7.80 7.40
N LEU A 13 15.27 -6.70 6.89
CA LEU A 13 14.00 -6.74 6.15
C LEU A 13 14.08 -7.66 4.93
N ALA A 14 15.17 -7.59 4.16
CA ALA A 14 15.38 -8.43 2.97
C ALA A 14 15.40 -9.93 3.32
N VAL A 15 16.05 -10.30 4.43
CA VAL A 15 16.07 -11.70 4.89
C VAL A 15 14.67 -12.21 5.18
N PHE A 16 13.85 -11.44 5.91
CA PHE A 16 12.47 -11.84 6.21
C PHE A 16 11.57 -11.85 4.97
N MET A 17 11.79 -10.93 4.03
CA MET A 17 11.12 -10.96 2.73
C MET A 17 11.43 -12.24 1.96
N LEU A 18 12.70 -12.64 1.89
CA LEU A 18 13.11 -13.90 1.26
C LEU A 18 12.51 -15.11 1.97
N MET A 19 12.51 -15.14 3.30
CA MET A 19 11.84 -16.20 4.06
C MET A 19 10.34 -16.26 3.73
N GLY A 20 9.67 -15.13 3.61
CA GLY A 20 8.28 -15.04 3.19
C GLY A 20 8.05 -15.63 1.78
N PHE A 21 8.97 -15.37 0.84
CA PHE A 21 8.95 -15.97 -0.50
C PHE A 21 9.07 -17.48 -0.44
N PHE A 22 10.05 -18.02 0.28
CA PHE A 22 10.26 -19.46 0.41
C PHE A 22 9.05 -20.14 1.07
N ILE A 23 8.57 -19.59 2.18
CA ILE A 23 7.40 -20.15 2.88
C ILE A 23 6.17 -20.19 1.95
N ARG A 24 5.92 -19.11 1.21
CA ARG A 24 4.83 -19.08 0.24
C ARG A 24 5.00 -20.13 -0.85
N GLU A 25 6.22 -20.34 -1.35
CA GLU A 25 6.48 -21.32 -2.42
C GLU A 25 6.26 -22.75 -1.95
N TYR A 26 6.60 -23.08 -0.70
CA TYR A 26 6.41 -24.42 -0.16
C TYR A 26 4.99 -24.71 0.35
N ILE A 27 4.27 -23.68 0.82
CA ILE A 27 2.97 -23.86 1.46
C ILE A 27 1.83 -23.57 0.48
N LYS A 28 1.32 -24.60 -0.19
CA LYS A 28 0.21 -24.52 -1.17
C LYS A 28 -1.05 -23.77 -0.69
N PRO A 29 -1.53 -23.89 0.56
CA PRO A 29 -2.64 -23.08 1.06
C PRO A 29 -2.41 -21.57 0.96
N LEU A 30 -1.20 -21.09 1.27
CA LEU A 30 -0.85 -19.67 1.18
C LEU A 30 -0.83 -19.16 -0.27
N GLN A 31 -0.41 -20.02 -1.21
CA GLN A 31 -0.49 -19.72 -2.64
C GLN A 31 -1.94 -19.57 -3.10
N LYS A 32 -2.83 -20.47 -2.69
CA LYS A 32 -4.26 -20.43 -3.05
C LYS A 32 -5.00 -19.22 -2.47
N LEU A 33 -4.55 -18.71 -1.33
CA LEU A 33 -5.06 -17.47 -0.73
C LEU A 33 -4.46 -16.22 -1.38
N PHE A 34 -3.52 -16.36 -2.33
CA PHE A 34 -2.82 -15.24 -2.98
C PHE A 34 -2.15 -14.27 -2.01
N LEU A 35 -1.78 -14.73 -0.81
CA LEU A 35 -1.13 -13.88 0.18
C LEU A 35 0.22 -13.40 -0.35
N PRO A 36 0.50 -12.09 -0.28
CA PRO A 36 1.80 -11.56 -0.67
C PRO A 36 2.93 -12.11 0.22
N ALA A 37 4.08 -12.41 -0.38
CA ALA A 37 5.25 -12.86 0.36
C ALA A 37 5.71 -11.85 1.42
N SER A 38 5.53 -10.56 1.14
CA SER A 38 5.79 -9.46 2.08
C SER A 38 4.94 -9.54 3.35
N LEU A 39 3.65 -9.91 3.23
CA LEU A 39 2.78 -10.11 4.39
C LEU A 39 3.28 -11.27 5.26
N ILE A 40 3.66 -12.37 4.62
CA ILE A 40 4.20 -13.55 5.33
C ILE A 40 5.50 -13.19 6.05
N GLY A 41 6.42 -12.49 5.37
CA GLY A 41 7.65 -11.98 5.97
C GLY A 41 7.40 -11.02 7.13
N GLY A 42 6.43 -10.12 6.99
CA GLY A 42 6.01 -9.20 8.05
C GLY A 42 5.42 -9.91 9.27
N LEU A 43 4.60 -10.95 9.06
CA LEU A 43 4.09 -11.78 10.15
C LEU A 43 5.21 -12.55 10.86
N LEU A 44 6.23 -13.00 10.12
CA LEU A 44 7.40 -13.65 10.73
C LEU A 44 8.20 -12.69 11.61
N ILE A 45 8.43 -11.46 11.14
CA ILE A 45 9.10 -10.41 11.95
C ILE A 45 8.27 -10.14 13.21
N LEU A 46 6.96 -10.06 13.10
CA LEU A 46 6.09 -9.83 14.24
C LEU A 46 6.17 -10.99 15.25
N LEU A 47 6.11 -12.24 14.77
CA LEU A 47 6.19 -13.43 15.64
C LEU A 47 7.56 -13.59 16.31
N LEU A 48 8.64 -13.36 15.59
CA LEU A 48 10.01 -13.49 16.11
C LEU A 48 10.50 -12.23 16.84
N GLY A 49 9.78 -11.12 16.66
CA GLY A 49 10.09 -9.83 17.26
C GLY A 49 9.92 -9.78 18.77
N GLN A 50 10.34 -8.66 19.34
CA GLN A 50 10.32 -8.40 20.79
C GLN A 50 8.95 -8.53 21.43
N GLN A 51 7.87 -8.33 20.63
CA GLN A 51 6.50 -8.32 21.14
C GLN A 51 5.93 -9.72 21.42
N VAL A 52 6.46 -10.76 20.75
CA VAL A 52 5.96 -12.14 20.89
C VAL A 52 7.04 -13.09 21.39
N LEU A 53 8.04 -13.42 20.58
CA LEU A 53 9.07 -14.39 20.95
C LEU A 53 10.39 -13.76 21.42
N GLY A 54 10.64 -12.52 21.14
CA GLY A 54 11.84 -11.79 21.56
C GLY A 54 13.16 -12.30 20.96
N VAL A 55 13.09 -13.05 19.85
CA VAL A 55 14.27 -13.63 19.20
C VAL A 55 15.01 -12.60 18.36
N VAL A 56 14.28 -11.66 17.76
CA VAL A 56 14.79 -10.64 16.84
C VAL A 56 14.44 -9.26 17.36
N THR A 57 15.42 -8.37 17.38
CA THR A 57 15.22 -6.96 17.69
C THR A 57 14.75 -6.23 16.43
N VAL A 58 13.52 -5.74 16.42
CA VAL A 58 12.98 -4.95 15.31
C VAL A 58 13.46 -3.51 15.45
N PRO A 59 14.16 -2.95 14.45
CA PRO A 59 14.64 -1.58 14.50
C PRO A 59 13.50 -0.55 14.49
N ASP A 60 13.66 0.54 15.24
CA ASP A 60 12.68 1.66 15.26
C ASP A 60 12.54 2.35 13.89
N SER A 61 13.57 2.24 13.03
CA SER A 61 13.55 2.76 11.66
C SER A 61 12.42 2.19 10.80
N TYR A 62 11.92 1.00 11.13
CA TYR A 62 10.86 0.35 10.35
C TYR A 62 9.54 1.14 10.36
N SER A 63 9.30 1.93 11.38
CA SER A 63 8.13 2.82 11.43
C SER A 63 8.17 3.92 10.35
N GLY A 64 9.36 4.39 9.97
CA GLY A 64 9.54 5.45 8.98
C GLY A 64 9.72 4.96 7.53
N ILE A 65 10.14 3.71 7.31
CA ILE A 65 10.40 3.17 5.97
C ILE A 65 9.16 3.23 5.05
N PRO A 66 7.95 2.85 5.49
CA PRO A 66 6.76 2.90 4.63
C PRO A 66 6.46 4.30 4.08
N ASN A 67 6.67 5.35 4.87
CA ASN A 67 6.40 6.73 4.45
C ASN A 67 7.34 7.17 3.30
N VAL A 68 8.61 6.76 3.36
CA VAL A 68 9.57 7.07 2.28
C VAL A 68 9.27 6.25 1.02
N LEU A 69 8.95 4.97 1.20
CA LEU A 69 8.68 4.08 0.07
C LEU A 69 7.37 4.44 -0.65
N ILE A 70 6.35 4.90 0.07
CA ILE A 70 5.08 5.28 -0.55
C ILE A 70 5.25 6.52 -1.45
N ASP A 71 6.08 7.48 -1.05
CA ASP A 71 6.41 8.64 -1.90
C ASP A 71 7.02 8.18 -3.23
N ILE A 72 7.97 7.24 -3.17
CA ILE A 72 8.63 6.67 -4.35
C ILE A 72 7.63 5.92 -5.24
N VAL A 73 6.77 5.09 -4.63
CA VAL A 73 5.73 4.34 -5.36
C VAL A 73 4.74 5.29 -6.02
N MET A 74 4.24 6.28 -5.30
CA MET A 74 3.27 7.26 -5.85
C MET A 74 3.88 8.06 -7.00
N ALA A 75 5.12 8.51 -6.87
CA ALA A 75 5.83 9.18 -7.96
C ALA A 75 6.02 8.27 -9.18
N SER A 76 6.34 6.98 -8.97
CA SER A 76 6.59 6.03 -10.06
C SER A 76 5.32 5.63 -10.83
N LEU A 77 4.14 5.67 -10.20
CA LEU A 77 2.87 5.30 -10.84
C LEU A 77 2.52 6.19 -12.05
N VAL A 78 2.98 7.42 -12.05
CA VAL A 78 2.71 8.37 -13.14
C VAL A 78 3.66 8.19 -14.33
N PHE A 79 4.85 7.59 -14.10
CA PHE A 79 5.81 7.33 -15.15
C PHE A 79 5.34 6.18 -16.07
N GLY A 80 5.33 6.43 -17.37
CA GLY A 80 4.90 5.45 -18.37
C GLY A 80 3.40 5.45 -18.67
N VAL A 81 2.60 6.29 -18.00
CA VAL A 81 1.19 6.47 -18.33
C VAL A 81 1.05 7.45 -19.49
N SER A 82 0.58 6.98 -20.63
CA SER A 82 0.23 7.85 -21.75
C SER A 82 -1.14 8.48 -21.52
N PHE A 83 -1.17 9.79 -21.29
CA PHE A 83 -2.41 10.55 -21.21
C PHE A 83 -3.01 10.74 -22.58
N ASN A 84 -4.12 10.09 -22.87
CA ASN A 84 -4.94 10.32 -24.05
C ASN A 84 -6.27 10.95 -23.62
N ARG A 85 -6.59 12.13 -24.19
CA ARG A 85 -7.83 12.86 -23.87
C ARG A 85 -9.08 12.04 -24.14
N ASP A 86 -9.08 11.22 -25.18
CA ASP A 86 -10.25 10.40 -25.53
C ASP A 86 -10.55 9.29 -24.51
N LYS A 87 -9.52 8.89 -23.74
CA LYS A 87 -9.65 7.89 -22.69
C LYS A 87 -10.06 8.47 -21.33
N ILE A 88 -9.93 9.77 -21.14
CA ILE A 88 -10.23 10.41 -19.84
C ILE A 88 -11.69 10.15 -19.44
N PHE A 89 -12.62 10.28 -20.38
CA PHE A 89 -14.03 10.05 -20.12
C PHE A 89 -14.35 8.58 -19.81
N SER A 90 -13.65 7.63 -20.43
CA SER A 90 -13.84 6.21 -20.11
C SER A 90 -13.25 5.82 -18.76
N TYR A 91 -12.33 6.60 -18.19
CA TYR A 91 -11.82 6.40 -16.84
C TYR A 91 -12.73 6.98 -15.75
N LEU A 92 -13.68 7.87 -16.09
CA LEU A 92 -14.59 8.44 -15.11
C LEU A 92 -15.40 7.37 -14.38
N ASP A 93 -15.88 6.35 -15.10
CA ASP A 93 -16.62 5.24 -14.50
C ASP A 93 -15.78 4.49 -13.46
N TYR A 94 -14.49 4.27 -13.77
CA TYR A 94 -13.56 3.64 -12.85
C TYR A 94 -13.25 4.51 -11.61
N VAL A 95 -13.31 5.83 -11.75
CA VAL A 95 -13.08 6.77 -10.63
C VAL A 95 -14.34 6.91 -9.78
N CYS A 96 -15.52 6.92 -10.38
CA CYS A 96 -16.78 7.08 -9.66
C CYS A 96 -17.04 5.95 -8.66
N VAL A 97 -16.72 4.69 -9.02
CA VAL A 97 -16.94 3.55 -8.13
C VAL A 97 -16.11 3.64 -6.84
N PRO A 98 -14.77 3.79 -6.89
CA PRO A 98 -13.98 3.92 -5.66
C PRO A 98 -14.29 5.21 -4.90
N MET A 99 -14.63 6.33 -5.55
CA MET A 99 -15.02 7.56 -4.87
C MET A 99 -16.33 7.40 -4.10
N THR A 100 -17.32 6.72 -4.70
CA THR A 100 -18.58 6.40 -4.03
C THR A 100 -18.34 5.47 -2.84
N ALA A 101 -17.51 4.43 -3.03
CA ALA A 101 -17.16 3.51 -1.96
C ALA A 101 -16.41 4.24 -0.82
N TYR A 102 -15.50 5.15 -1.15
CA TYR A 102 -14.78 5.97 -0.19
C TYR A 102 -15.73 6.86 0.62
N GLY A 103 -16.63 7.57 -0.05
CA GLY A 103 -17.65 8.41 0.61
C GLY A 103 -18.58 7.60 1.52
N LEU A 104 -19.03 6.43 1.05
CA LEU A 104 -19.86 5.54 1.85
C LEU A 104 -19.13 5.00 3.08
N GLN A 105 -17.88 4.59 2.93
CA GLN A 105 -17.04 4.16 4.05
C GLN A 105 -16.81 5.29 5.06
N MET A 106 -16.61 6.53 4.59
CA MET A 106 -16.47 7.69 5.46
C MET A 106 -17.72 7.91 6.31
N CYS A 107 -18.89 7.88 5.69
CA CYS A 107 -20.17 8.01 6.40
C CYS A 107 -20.39 6.87 7.39
N LEU A 108 -20.22 5.62 6.96
CA LEU A 108 -20.41 4.44 7.81
C LEU A 108 -19.34 4.38 8.91
N GLY A 109 -18.08 4.66 8.61
CA GLY A 109 -16.98 4.65 9.57
C GLY A 109 -17.18 5.70 10.65
N THR A 110 -17.57 6.92 10.27
CA THR A 110 -17.86 7.99 11.23
C THR A 110 -19.07 7.64 12.09
N GLY A 111 -20.15 7.16 11.48
CA GLY A 111 -21.38 6.77 12.19
C GLY A 111 -21.15 5.62 13.16
N LEU A 112 -20.50 4.53 12.70
CA LEU A 112 -20.14 3.41 13.56
C LEU A 112 -19.13 3.81 14.64
N GLY A 113 -18.17 4.67 14.28
CA GLY A 113 -17.20 5.22 15.22
C GLY A 113 -17.88 5.94 16.38
N TYR A 114 -18.86 6.78 16.07
CA TYR A 114 -19.66 7.48 17.07
C TYR A 114 -20.50 6.52 17.92
N LEU A 115 -21.21 5.59 17.31
CA LEU A 115 -22.08 4.64 18.04
C LEU A 115 -21.28 3.73 18.96
N LEU A 116 -20.17 3.17 18.47
CA LEU A 116 -19.36 2.24 19.26
C LEU A 116 -18.56 2.95 20.35
N SER A 117 -18.19 4.20 20.19
CA SER A 117 -17.56 4.97 21.27
C SER A 117 -18.49 5.23 22.46
N GLN A 118 -19.81 5.15 22.27
CA GLN A 118 -20.78 5.18 23.38
C GLN A 118 -20.75 3.89 24.21
N ILE A 119 -20.45 2.76 23.56
CA ILE A 119 -20.39 1.43 24.20
C ILE A 119 -18.99 1.19 24.80
N TRP A 120 -17.95 1.61 24.09
CA TRP A 120 -16.55 1.46 24.48
C TRP A 120 -15.85 2.81 24.56
N PRO A 121 -15.92 3.52 25.69
CA PRO A 121 -15.32 4.85 25.84
C PRO A 121 -13.78 4.88 25.71
N GLY A 122 -13.13 3.73 25.79
CA GLY A 122 -11.67 3.58 25.64
C GLY A 122 -11.17 3.58 24.19
N LEU A 123 -12.06 3.62 23.19
CA LEU A 123 -11.65 3.72 21.80
C LEU A 123 -11.11 5.12 21.49
N PRO A 124 -9.99 5.23 20.73
CA PRO A 124 -9.45 6.52 20.33
C PRO A 124 -10.49 7.34 19.55
N LYS A 125 -10.54 8.63 19.79
CA LYS A 125 -11.38 9.52 18.98
C LYS A 125 -10.91 9.48 17.53
N GLY A 126 -11.83 9.31 16.59
CA GLY A 126 -11.51 9.21 15.15
C GLY A 126 -11.22 7.79 14.64
N TRP A 127 -11.22 6.76 15.50
CA TRP A 127 -10.97 5.38 15.10
C TRP A 127 -11.85 4.89 13.93
N GLY A 128 -13.10 5.33 13.85
CA GLY A 128 -14.01 4.95 12.78
C GLY A 128 -13.61 5.51 11.41
N ILE A 129 -12.97 6.69 11.38
CA ILE A 129 -12.42 7.28 10.17
C ILE A 129 -11.14 6.54 9.75
N MET A 130 -10.37 6.02 10.70
CA MET A 130 -9.18 5.22 10.40
C MET A 130 -9.48 4.00 9.54
N GLY A 131 -10.69 3.42 9.62
CA GLY A 131 -11.11 2.34 8.75
C GLY A 131 -11.07 2.70 7.26
N VAL A 132 -11.42 3.92 6.92
CA VAL A 132 -11.40 4.41 5.53
C VAL A 132 -9.97 4.46 4.99
N PHE A 133 -9.07 5.09 5.72
CA PHE A 133 -7.65 5.19 5.34
C PHE A 133 -6.99 3.81 5.28
N SER A 134 -7.35 2.93 6.21
CA SER A 134 -6.81 1.57 6.30
C SER A 134 -7.23 0.67 5.14
N PHE A 135 -8.51 0.71 4.76
CA PHE A 135 -9.05 -0.18 3.73
C PHE A 135 -8.79 0.32 2.31
N HIS A 136 -8.72 1.63 2.09
CA HIS A 136 -8.44 2.19 0.76
C HIS A 136 -6.96 2.25 0.43
N GLY A 137 -6.13 2.68 1.36
CA GLY A 137 -4.71 2.93 1.10
C GLY A 137 -3.76 2.06 1.91
N GLY A 138 -4.29 1.18 2.78
CA GLY A 138 -3.50 0.26 3.59
C GLY A 138 -2.67 0.95 4.67
N HIS A 139 -1.57 0.29 5.07
CA HIS A 139 -0.74 0.73 6.20
C HIS A 139 -0.12 2.12 6.01
N GLY A 140 0.25 2.50 4.77
CA GLY A 140 0.87 3.80 4.49
C GLY A 140 -0.07 4.97 4.75
N THR A 141 -1.27 4.92 4.18
CA THR A 141 -2.27 5.99 4.36
C THR A 141 -2.85 5.99 5.77
N ALA A 142 -3.00 4.81 6.39
CA ALA A 142 -3.40 4.72 7.79
C ALA A 142 -2.35 5.35 8.71
N GLY A 143 -1.06 5.10 8.46
CA GLY A 143 0.03 5.72 9.21
C GLY A 143 0.07 7.23 9.06
N ALA A 144 -0.06 7.75 7.83
CA ALA A 144 -0.10 9.18 7.58
C ALA A 144 -1.31 9.86 8.26
N ALA A 145 -2.50 9.26 8.16
CA ALA A 145 -3.68 9.76 8.84
C ALA A 145 -3.53 9.74 10.37
N ALA A 146 -2.98 8.65 10.92
CA ALA A 146 -2.74 8.54 12.36
C ALA A 146 -1.76 9.60 12.87
N ALA A 147 -0.67 9.85 12.13
CA ALA A 147 0.28 10.92 12.47
C ALA A 147 -0.41 12.30 12.53
N THR A 148 -1.30 12.59 11.58
CA THR A 148 -2.10 13.82 11.60
C THR A 148 -3.03 13.90 12.82
N PHE A 149 -3.64 12.78 13.23
CA PHE A 149 -4.44 12.73 14.47
C PHE A 149 -3.59 12.98 15.70
N GLU A 150 -2.38 12.42 15.77
CA GLU A 150 -1.45 12.65 16.88
C GLU A 150 -0.99 14.12 16.95
N GLU A 151 -0.73 14.78 15.83
CA GLU A 151 -0.45 16.22 15.77
C GLU A 151 -1.62 17.07 16.30
N LEU A 152 -2.85 16.59 16.14
CA LEU A 152 -4.06 17.23 16.69
C LEU A 152 -4.34 16.83 18.15
N GLY A 153 -3.44 16.10 18.80
CA GLY A 153 -3.59 15.65 20.20
C GLY A 153 -4.55 14.47 20.39
N VAL A 154 -4.82 13.70 19.33
CA VAL A 154 -5.68 12.52 19.38
C VAL A 154 -4.83 11.25 19.25
N GLU A 155 -4.45 10.68 20.37
CA GLU A 155 -3.57 9.52 20.44
C GLU A 155 -4.29 8.18 20.18
N GLY A 156 -3.51 7.13 19.90
CA GLY A 156 -3.97 5.74 19.79
C GLY A 156 -4.45 5.33 18.39
N ASN A 157 -4.60 6.26 17.45
CA ASN A 157 -5.08 5.94 16.10
C ASN A 157 -4.05 5.17 15.26
N MET A 158 -2.76 5.28 15.57
CA MET A 158 -1.72 4.51 14.88
C MET A 158 -1.93 3.00 15.02
N ALA A 159 -2.11 2.52 16.24
CA ALA A 159 -2.34 1.10 16.50
C ALA A 159 -3.63 0.60 15.86
N VAL A 160 -4.71 1.38 15.95
CA VAL A 160 -5.99 1.06 15.30
C VAL A 160 -5.84 0.99 13.79
N GLY A 161 -5.18 1.98 13.17
CA GLY A 161 -4.94 2.02 11.74
C GLY A 161 -4.15 0.82 11.23
N MET A 162 -3.10 0.42 11.94
CA MET A 162 -2.29 -0.75 11.57
C MET A 162 -3.08 -2.06 11.64
N VAL A 163 -3.85 -2.27 12.72
CA VAL A 163 -4.72 -3.45 12.88
C VAL A 163 -5.79 -3.50 11.80
N LEU A 164 -6.49 -2.40 11.55
CA LEU A 164 -7.52 -2.33 10.52
C LEU A 164 -6.95 -2.53 9.12
N SER A 165 -5.75 -2.01 8.81
CA SER A 165 -5.09 -2.22 7.52
C SER A 165 -4.74 -3.69 7.29
N THR A 166 -4.20 -4.37 8.31
CA THR A 166 -3.88 -5.80 8.23
C THR A 166 -5.13 -6.63 8.04
N PHE A 167 -6.16 -6.37 8.86
CA PHE A 167 -7.44 -7.06 8.74
C PHE A 167 -8.11 -6.80 7.39
N GLY A 168 -8.12 -5.54 6.93
CA GLY A 168 -8.66 -5.16 5.63
C GLY A 168 -7.98 -5.88 4.47
N LEU A 169 -6.65 -5.99 4.50
CA LEU A 169 -5.88 -6.72 3.49
C LEU A 169 -6.26 -8.21 3.46
N ILE A 170 -6.32 -8.86 4.61
CA ILE A 170 -6.70 -10.28 4.71
C ILE A 170 -8.13 -10.47 4.20
N MET A 171 -9.08 -9.64 4.64
CA MET A 171 -10.47 -9.73 4.21
C MET A 171 -10.64 -9.44 2.71
N ALA A 172 -9.92 -8.46 2.17
CA ALA A 172 -9.94 -8.17 0.74
C ALA A 172 -9.46 -9.36 -0.09
N MET A 173 -8.40 -10.03 0.35
CA MET A 173 -7.90 -11.24 -0.33
C MET A 173 -8.88 -12.40 -0.21
N MET A 174 -9.37 -12.71 0.99
CA MET A 174 -10.26 -13.86 1.21
C MET A 174 -11.63 -13.65 0.56
N VAL A 175 -12.32 -12.56 0.92
CA VAL A 175 -13.67 -12.27 0.41
C VAL A 175 -13.63 -11.87 -1.05
N GLY A 176 -12.64 -11.07 -1.45
CA GLY A 176 -12.42 -10.65 -2.83
C GLY A 176 -12.25 -11.85 -3.76
N MET A 177 -11.44 -12.85 -3.38
CA MET A 177 -11.27 -14.08 -4.17
C MET A 177 -12.57 -14.89 -4.28
N VAL A 178 -13.36 -14.97 -3.21
CA VAL A 178 -14.68 -15.62 -3.28
C VAL A 178 -15.61 -14.90 -4.24
N LEU A 179 -15.67 -13.56 -4.17
CA LEU A 179 -16.50 -12.74 -5.06
C LEU A 179 -16.06 -12.83 -6.51
N VAL A 180 -14.75 -12.77 -6.78
CA VAL A 180 -14.20 -12.94 -8.14
C VAL A 180 -14.57 -14.32 -8.70
N ASN A 181 -14.35 -15.39 -7.94
CA ASN A 181 -14.73 -16.74 -8.35
C ASN A 181 -16.24 -16.89 -8.61
N TYR A 182 -17.07 -16.25 -7.78
CA TYR A 182 -18.51 -16.22 -7.99
C TYR A 182 -18.88 -15.47 -9.28
N GLY A 183 -18.32 -14.28 -9.51
CA GLY A 183 -18.54 -13.49 -10.71
C GLY A 183 -18.11 -14.20 -11.99
N VAL A 184 -16.95 -14.89 -11.97
CA VAL A 184 -16.49 -15.70 -13.10
C VAL A 184 -17.44 -16.84 -13.39
N ARG A 185 -17.92 -17.56 -12.37
CA ARG A 185 -18.90 -18.66 -12.53
C ARG A 185 -20.25 -18.19 -13.07
N LYS A 186 -20.62 -16.95 -12.76
CA LYS A 186 -21.86 -16.31 -13.27
C LYS A 186 -21.69 -15.71 -14.67
N GLY A 187 -20.47 -15.76 -15.26
CA GLY A 187 -20.20 -15.23 -16.58
C GLY A 187 -20.08 -13.69 -16.63
N TRP A 188 -19.89 -13.03 -15.49
CA TRP A 188 -19.72 -11.58 -15.40
C TRP A 188 -18.33 -11.12 -15.82
N ALA A 189 -17.36 -12.04 -15.83
CA ALA A 189 -15.99 -11.72 -16.21
C ALA A 189 -15.80 -11.83 -17.73
N THR A 190 -15.30 -10.76 -18.35
CA THR A 190 -15.10 -10.68 -19.80
C THR A 190 -13.88 -11.48 -20.26
N TYR A 191 -12.81 -11.49 -19.48
CA TYR A 191 -11.49 -12.02 -19.87
C TYR A 191 -11.18 -13.40 -19.28
N VAL A 192 -11.81 -13.79 -18.17
CA VAL A 192 -11.56 -15.07 -17.49
C VAL A 192 -12.80 -15.93 -17.56
N LYS A 193 -12.79 -16.91 -18.48
CA LYS A 193 -13.98 -17.77 -18.71
C LYS A 193 -14.04 -19.03 -17.84
N GLU A 194 -12.89 -19.54 -17.34
CA GLU A 194 -12.86 -20.76 -16.51
C GLU A 194 -11.80 -20.68 -15.41
N PRO A 195 -12.21 -20.65 -14.12
CA PRO A 195 -11.27 -20.63 -12.99
C PRO A 195 -10.47 -21.92 -12.81
N LYS A 196 -10.94 -23.04 -13.37
CA LYS A 196 -10.33 -24.37 -13.18
C LYS A 196 -9.16 -24.66 -14.11
N ALA A 197 -8.94 -23.84 -15.14
CA ALA A 197 -7.94 -24.07 -16.19
C ALA A 197 -6.62 -23.34 -15.99
N GLN A 198 -6.38 -22.74 -14.83
CA GLN A 198 -5.10 -22.07 -14.60
C GLN A 198 -4.00 -23.11 -14.33
N PRO A 199 -2.88 -23.04 -15.07
CA PRO A 199 -1.78 -23.95 -14.86
C PRO A 199 -1.15 -23.78 -13.48
N SER A 200 -0.49 -24.82 -12.97
CA SER A 200 0.08 -24.82 -11.61
C SER A 200 1.07 -23.68 -11.35
N TRP A 201 1.80 -23.25 -12.37
CA TRP A 201 2.75 -22.12 -12.27
C TRP A 201 2.07 -20.77 -12.02
N PHE A 202 0.78 -20.62 -12.33
CA PHE A 202 0.03 -19.39 -12.05
C PHE A 202 -0.04 -19.07 -10.55
N TYR A 203 -0.08 -20.10 -9.72
CA TYR A 203 -0.11 -19.97 -8.26
C TYR A 203 1.30 -19.90 -7.66
N GLY A 204 2.30 -20.40 -8.38
CA GLY A 204 3.71 -20.34 -7.99
C GLY A 204 4.32 -18.97 -8.21
N GLY A 205 5.52 -18.75 -7.69
CA GLY A 205 6.26 -17.51 -7.85
C GLY A 205 7.12 -17.43 -9.11
N THR A 206 7.30 -18.57 -9.83
CA THR A 206 8.20 -18.70 -10.98
C THR A 206 7.47 -19.00 -12.27
N LEU A 207 7.75 -18.19 -13.30
CA LEU A 207 7.24 -18.43 -14.65
C LEU A 207 8.10 -19.48 -15.37
N PRO A 208 7.49 -20.48 -16.04
CA PRO A 208 8.19 -21.36 -16.96
C PRO A 208 8.89 -20.56 -18.07
N GLU A 209 9.95 -21.11 -18.58
CA GLU A 209 10.81 -20.43 -19.57
C GLU A 209 10.04 -19.94 -20.79
N GLU A 210 9.10 -20.75 -21.27
CA GLU A 210 8.20 -20.48 -22.41
C GLU A 210 7.28 -19.27 -22.19
N ASN A 211 6.97 -18.93 -20.95
CA ASN A 211 6.04 -17.83 -20.59
C ASN A 211 6.76 -16.57 -20.12
N ARG A 212 8.10 -16.56 -20.13
CA ARG A 212 8.89 -15.40 -19.76
C ARG A 212 8.82 -14.35 -20.87
N LYS A 213 8.16 -13.24 -20.60
CA LYS A 213 8.13 -12.09 -21.51
C LYS A 213 9.19 -11.08 -21.05
N PRO A 214 9.84 -10.37 -21.99
CA PRO A 214 10.74 -9.29 -21.62
C PRO A 214 9.98 -8.22 -20.83
N THR A 215 10.56 -7.78 -19.72
CA THR A 215 9.96 -6.80 -18.78
C THR A 215 9.87 -5.40 -19.38
N GLY A 216 10.61 -5.13 -20.45
CA GLY A 216 10.62 -3.85 -21.16
C GLY A 216 11.55 -3.88 -22.36
N HIS A 217 11.44 -2.84 -23.18
CA HIS A 217 12.33 -2.60 -24.31
C HIS A 217 13.20 -1.37 -24.03
N THR A 218 14.49 -1.49 -24.28
CA THR A 218 15.41 -0.36 -24.14
C THR A 218 15.23 0.61 -25.30
N VAL A 219 14.96 1.87 -24.98
CA VAL A 219 14.85 2.96 -25.99
C VAL A 219 16.13 3.79 -26.12
N THR A 220 17.14 3.53 -25.30
CA THR A 220 18.44 4.22 -25.32
C THR A 220 19.58 3.21 -25.39
N THR A 221 20.71 3.60 -25.97
CA THR A 221 21.89 2.73 -26.06
C THR A 221 22.63 2.70 -24.72
N GLY A 222 22.92 1.51 -24.20
CA GLY A 222 23.62 1.32 -22.92
C GLY A 222 25.06 1.84 -22.87
N ILE A 223 25.63 2.22 -24.03
CA ILE A 223 26.98 2.80 -24.12
C ILE A 223 26.98 4.26 -23.69
N SER A 224 25.90 5.00 -23.97
CA SER A 224 25.87 6.45 -23.72
C SER A 224 25.06 6.82 -22.47
N ILE A 225 24.11 6.01 -22.08
CA ILE A 225 23.19 6.32 -20.97
C ILE A 225 22.97 5.08 -20.11
N ASN A 226 23.24 5.23 -18.81
CA ASN A 226 22.86 4.22 -17.83
C ASN A 226 21.34 4.34 -17.56
N HIS A 227 20.56 3.40 -18.05
CA HIS A 227 19.10 3.40 -17.94
C HIS A 227 18.60 3.47 -16.50
N LEU A 228 19.23 2.70 -15.60
CA LEU A 228 18.83 2.67 -14.20
C LEU A 228 19.10 4.03 -13.53
N ALA A 229 20.28 4.59 -13.78
CA ALA A 229 20.63 5.90 -13.25
C ALA A 229 19.70 6.99 -13.79
N LEU A 230 19.40 6.99 -15.10
CA LEU A 230 18.49 7.96 -15.71
C LEU A 230 17.09 7.88 -15.11
N GLN A 231 16.52 6.68 -15.01
CA GLN A 231 15.18 6.49 -14.42
C GLN A 231 15.13 6.89 -12.96
N THR A 232 16.16 6.55 -12.19
CA THR A 232 16.29 6.97 -10.80
C THR A 232 16.38 8.50 -10.68
N CYS A 233 17.16 9.15 -11.53
CA CYS A 233 17.25 10.62 -11.55
C CYS A 233 15.89 11.28 -11.88
N TRP A 234 15.16 10.77 -12.86
CA TRP A 234 13.82 11.29 -13.19
C TRP A 234 12.87 11.15 -12.01
N LEU A 235 12.86 10.01 -11.35
CA LEU A 235 12.02 9.77 -10.17
C LEU A 235 12.36 10.74 -9.02
N LEU A 236 13.66 10.88 -8.72
CA LEU A 236 14.13 11.79 -7.66
C LEU A 236 13.84 13.26 -8.00
N CYS A 237 13.98 13.67 -9.27
CA CYS A 237 13.59 15.01 -9.71
C CYS A 237 12.09 15.25 -9.54
N ALA A 238 11.24 14.28 -9.90
CA ALA A 238 9.80 14.40 -9.71
C ALA A 238 9.42 14.55 -8.24
N LEU A 239 10.04 13.77 -7.36
CA LEU A 239 9.85 13.89 -5.90
C LEU A 239 10.31 15.25 -5.37
N PHE A 240 11.46 15.73 -5.84
CA PHE A 240 11.97 17.05 -5.45
C PHE A 240 11.01 18.17 -5.85
N VAL A 241 10.57 18.19 -7.11
CA VAL A 241 9.61 19.18 -7.62
C VAL A 241 8.29 19.08 -6.87
N GLY A 242 7.77 17.89 -6.64
CA GLY A 242 6.54 17.67 -5.88
C GLY A 242 6.62 18.22 -4.46
N ARG A 243 7.71 17.97 -3.76
CA ARG A 243 7.95 18.53 -2.41
C ARG A 243 8.04 20.06 -2.40
N GLN A 244 8.71 20.65 -3.39
CA GLN A 244 8.79 22.12 -3.51
C GLN A 244 7.41 22.75 -3.77
N LEU A 245 6.63 22.16 -4.67
CA LEU A 245 5.27 22.61 -4.96
C LEU A 245 4.36 22.50 -3.72
N PHE A 246 4.45 21.39 -3.01
CA PHE A 246 3.67 21.19 -1.77
C PHE A 246 4.03 22.22 -0.69
N SER A 247 5.32 22.45 -0.48
CA SER A 247 5.80 23.48 0.45
C SER A 247 5.34 24.88 0.06
N PHE A 248 5.41 25.22 -1.24
CA PHE A 248 4.96 26.51 -1.76
C PHE A 248 3.45 26.70 -1.54
N ILE A 249 2.63 25.70 -1.86
CA ILE A 249 1.18 25.74 -1.66
C ILE A 249 0.83 25.83 -0.17
N GLY A 250 1.52 25.05 0.68
CA GLY A 250 1.32 25.07 2.14
C GLY A 250 1.63 26.44 2.74
N ASN A 251 2.73 27.06 2.35
CA ASN A 251 3.08 28.40 2.82
C ASN A 251 2.08 29.47 2.34
N PHE A 252 1.67 29.39 1.06
CA PHE A 252 0.67 30.31 0.50
C PHE A 252 -0.67 30.20 1.24
N TRP A 253 -1.10 28.96 1.58
CA TRP A 253 -2.34 28.73 2.31
C TRP A 253 -2.26 29.23 3.76
N SER A 254 -1.16 29.01 4.45
CA SER A 254 -0.97 29.46 5.83
C SER A 254 -0.94 30.99 5.93
N GLU A 255 -0.31 31.70 4.98
CA GLU A 255 -0.32 33.15 4.92
C GLU A 255 -1.73 33.71 4.65
N SER A 256 -2.51 33.06 3.79
CA SER A 256 -3.88 33.54 3.49
C SER A 256 -4.81 33.38 4.70
N LEU A 257 -4.69 32.27 5.46
CA LEU A 257 -5.47 32.09 6.70
C LEU A 257 -5.07 33.08 7.80
N THR A 258 -3.78 33.41 7.93
CA THR A 258 -3.30 34.37 8.91
C THR A 258 -3.77 35.80 8.60
N LYS A 259 -4.00 36.11 7.32
CA LYS A 259 -4.54 37.41 6.90
C LYS A 259 -6.05 37.57 7.09
N GLN A 260 -6.80 36.45 7.16
CA GLN A 260 -8.26 36.48 7.41
C GLN A 260 -8.61 36.62 8.90
N HIS A 261 -7.67 36.35 9.81
CA HIS A 261 -7.86 36.45 11.25
C HIS A 261 -7.26 37.73 11.87
N LYS A 262 -6.78 38.68 11.06
CA LYS A 262 -6.43 40.04 11.44
C LYS A 262 -7.44 41.04 10.90
#